data_a6aaddc55a5ddec2823909ae71a1a61c
#
_entry.id   a6aaddc55a5ddec2823909ae71a1a61c
#
_cell.length_a   1.000
_cell.length_b   1.000
_cell.length_c   1.000
_cell.angle_alpha   90.00
_cell.angle_beta   90.00
_cell.angle_gamma   90.00
#
_symmetry.space_group_name_H-M   'P 1'
#
loop_
_entity.id
_entity.type
_entity.pdbx_description
1 polymer ?
#
loop_
_entity_poly.entity_id
_entity_poly.type
_entity_poly.pdbx_seq_one_letter_code
_entity_poly.pdbx_strand_id
1 'polypeptide(L)'
;IFYGLRNFIGNANKFSRENVYINLKSDSETTEIIIEDDGGGYPRDILSKIGEPYLRSNDIIEKSKVGLGLGLFIGKTLLEKNFALVKCKNSKTRSGAEVVIKWKNKDLFNI
;
A
#
# COMPACT_ATOMS: atom_id res chain seq x y z
N ILE A 1 9.96 6.84 -4.05
CA ILE A 1 9.29 6.74 -2.73
C ILE A 1 8.11 7.69 -2.63
N PHE A 2 8.30 8.93 -2.99
CA PHE A 2 7.24 9.93 -2.89
C PHE A 2 5.97 9.54 -3.65
N TYR A 3 6.09 9.18 -4.92
CA TYR A 3 4.92 8.82 -5.73
C TYR A 3 4.26 7.54 -5.25
N GLY A 4 5.04 6.59 -4.76
CA GLY A 4 4.50 5.35 -4.19
C GLY A 4 3.67 5.61 -2.95
N LEU A 5 4.19 6.40 -2.01
CA LEU A 5 3.47 6.79 -0.80
C LEU A 5 2.22 7.60 -1.14
N ARG A 6 2.32 8.52 -2.09
CA ARG A 6 1.19 9.34 -2.53
C ARG A 6 0.03 8.48 -3.04
N ASN A 7 0.34 7.42 -3.80
CA ASN A 7 -0.70 6.52 -4.30
C ASN A 7 -1.42 5.80 -3.14
N PHE A 8 -0.69 5.30 -2.16
CA PHE A 8 -1.30 4.61 -1.02
C PHE A 8 -2.08 5.55 -0.11
N ILE A 9 -1.53 6.73 0.17
CA ILE A 9 -2.23 7.73 0.99
C ILE A 9 -3.49 8.22 0.28
N GLY A 10 -3.41 8.46 -1.03
CA GLY A 10 -4.56 8.85 -1.82
C GLY A 10 -5.67 7.81 -1.82
N ASN A 11 -5.31 6.53 -1.94
CA ASN A 11 -6.29 5.45 -1.85
C ASN A 11 -6.93 5.38 -0.47
N ALA A 12 -6.13 5.48 0.59
CA ALA A 12 -6.65 5.47 1.94
C ALA A 12 -7.65 6.61 2.17
N ASN A 13 -7.29 7.81 1.71
CA ASN A 13 -8.15 8.96 1.81
C ASN A 13 -9.46 8.80 1.02
N LYS A 14 -9.37 8.23 -0.18
CA LYS A 14 -10.53 8.04 -1.05
C LYS A 14 -11.54 7.04 -0.48
N PHE A 15 -11.06 5.97 0.16
CA PHE A 15 -11.91 4.88 0.62
C PHE A 15 -12.18 4.89 2.12
N SER A 16 -11.59 5.83 2.87
CA SER A 16 -11.88 5.99 4.28
C SER A 16 -13.31 6.50 4.50
N ARG A 17 -13.88 6.18 5.66
CA ARG A 17 -15.15 6.75 6.09
C ARG A 17 -14.93 8.13 6.70
N GLU A 18 -14.01 8.21 7.66
CA GLU A 18 -13.72 9.46 8.37
C GLU A 18 -12.23 9.72 8.53
N ASN A 19 -11.42 8.68 8.75
CA ASN A 19 -10.03 8.83 9.17
C ASN A 19 -9.06 7.97 8.39
N VAL A 20 -7.87 8.55 8.18
CA VAL A 20 -6.68 7.83 7.72
C VAL A 20 -5.64 7.94 8.83
N TYR A 21 -5.00 6.83 9.14
CA TYR A 21 -4.00 6.73 10.20
C TYR A 21 -2.64 6.41 9.56
N ILE A 22 -1.65 7.22 9.87
CA ILE A 22 -0.29 7.00 9.37
C ILE A 22 0.63 6.89 10.58
N ASN A 23 1.29 5.74 10.73
CA ASN A 23 2.25 5.50 11.79
C ASN A 23 3.63 5.26 11.20
N LEU A 24 4.62 5.85 11.83
CA LEU A 24 6.02 5.68 11.46
C LEU A 24 6.76 5.04 12.63
N LYS A 25 7.44 3.93 12.35
CA LYS A 25 8.29 3.25 13.32
C LYS A 25 9.68 3.08 12.74
N SER A 26 10.69 3.42 13.51
CA SER A 26 12.07 3.29 13.06
C SER A 26 12.97 2.87 14.21
N ASP A 27 13.86 1.94 13.93
CA ASP A 27 14.91 1.54 14.88
C ASP A 27 16.27 1.58 14.16
N SER A 28 17.30 0.97 14.75
CA SER A 28 18.64 0.99 14.17
C SER A 28 18.76 0.23 12.85
N GLU A 29 17.86 -0.69 12.58
CA GLU A 29 17.95 -1.58 11.41
C GLU A 29 16.88 -1.33 10.35
N THR A 30 15.67 -1.01 10.78
CA THR A 30 14.52 -0.91 9.87
C THR A 30 13.70 0.33 10.10
N THR A 31 13.01 0.76 9.04
CA THR A 31 12.00 1.84 9.08
C THR A 31 10.73 1.32 8.45
N GLU A 32 9.60 1.57 9.10
CA GLU A 32 8.30 1.05 8.70
C GLU A 32 7.27 2.17 8.71
N ILE A 33 6.48 2.25 7.63
CA ILE A 33 5.34 3.15 7.53
C ILE A 33 4.09 2.28 7.42
N ILE A 34 3.11 2.55 8.28
CA ILE A 34 1.83 1.84 8.27
C ILE A 34 0.74 2.86 7.94
N ILE A 35 0.00 2.60 6.86
CA ILE A 35 -1.10 3.45 6.43
C ILE A 35 -2.38 2.65 6.56
N GLU A 36 -3.29 3.11 7.42
CA GLU A 36 -4.58 2.44 7.68
C GLU A 36 -5.73 3.41 7.42
N ASP A 37 -6.88 2.87 7.00
CA ASP A 37 -8.11 3.63 6.93
C ASP A 37 -9.23 2.90 7.68
N ASP A 38 -10.35 3.59 7.86
CA ASP A 38 -11.53 3.06 8.55
C ASP A 38 -12.68 2.72 7.59
N GLY A 39 -12.36 2.49 6.33
CA GLY A 39 -13.34 2.13 5.31
C GLY A 39 -13.74 0.66 5.33
N GLY A 40 -14.18 0.17 4.18
CA GLY A 40 -14.62 -1.22 4.03
C GLY A 40 -13.54 -2.26 3.82
N GLY A 41 -12.30 -1.83 3.67
CA GLY A 41 -11.17 -2.72 3.40
C GLY A 41 -11.04 -3.09 1.92
N TYR A 42 -10.00 -3.84 1.61
CA TYR A 42 -9.80 -4.35 0.26
C TYR A 42 -10.71 -5.55 -0.02
N PRO A 43 -11.33 -5.63 -1.21
CA PRO A 43 -12.00 -6.86 -1.65
C PRO A 43 -11.02 -8.02 -1.71
N ARG A 44 -11.50 -9.24 -1.50
CA ARG A 44 -10.67 -10.45 -1.50
C ARG A 44 -9.90 -10.65 -2.80
N ASP A 45 -10.54 -10.40 -3.93
CA ASP A 45 -9.90 -10.56 -5.24
C ASP A 45 -8.76 -9.57 -5.45
N ILE A 46 -8.89 -8.36 -4.90
CA ILE A 46 -7.81 -7.37 -4.93
C ILE A 46 -6.63 -7.85 -4.09
N LEU A 47 -6.89 -8.33 -2.87
CA LEU A 47 -5.82 -8.81 -1.98
C LEU A 47 -5.05 -9.98 -2.60
N SER A 48 -5.74 -10.92 -3.23
CA SER A 48 -5.07 -12.06 -3.86
C SER A 48 -4.19 -11.64 -5.03
N LYS A 49 -4.60 -10.63 -5.78
CA LYS A 49 -3.85 -10.12 -6.93
C LYS A 49 -2.63 -9.28 -6.52
N ILE A 50 -2.77 -8.46 -5.49
CA ILE A 50 -1.67 -7.60 -5.02
C ILE A 50 -0.53 -8.43 -4.42
N GLY A 51 -0.82 -9.62 -3.91
CA GLY A 51 0.20 -10.53 -3.43
C GLY A 51 1.09 -11.12 -4.52
N GLU A 52 0.71 -10.99 -5.78
CA GLU A 52 1.49 -11.47 -6.91
C GLU A 52 2.59 -10.47 -7.30
N PRO A 53 3.68 -10.92 -7.96
CA PRO A 53 4.78 -10.02 -8.34
C PRO A 53 4.36 -8.89 -9.27
N TYR A 54 3.33 -9.13 -10.10
CA TYR A 54 2.79 -8.11 -10.98
C TYR A 54 1.36 -8.46 -11.35
N LEU A 55 0.57 -7.45 -11.75
CA LEU A 55 -0.76 -7.64 -12.30
C LEU A 55 -0.71 -7.67 -13.82
N ARG A 56 -1.54 -8.51 -14.43
CA ARG A 56 -1.69 -8.54 -15.90
C ARG A 56 -2.43 -7.27 -16.34
N SER A 57 -2.20 -6.87 -17.60
CA SER A 57 -2.85 -5.68 -18.17
C SER A 57 -4.36 -5.69 -18.02
N ASN A 58 -4.98 -6.85 -18.29
CA ASN A 58 -6.44 -6.98 -18.16
C ASN A 58 -6.92 -6.79 -16.72
N ASP A 59 -6.18 -7.33 -15.76
CA ASP A 59 -6.49 -7.15 -14.35
C ASP A 59 -6.39 -5.68 -13.95
N ILE A 60 -5.36 -4.99 -14.45
CA ILE A 60 -5.18 -3.56 -14.17
C ILE A 60 -6.36 -2.76 -14.72
N ILE A 61 -6.77 -3.01 -15.97
CA ILE A 61 -7.89 -2.32 -16.60
C ILE A 61 -9.18 -2.58 -15.83
N GLU A 62 -9.44 -3.84 -15.50
CA GLU A 62 -10.63 -4.22 -14.76
C GLU A 62 -10.68 -3.58 -13.38
N LYS A 63 -9.58 -3.59 -12.66
CA LYS A 63 -9.49 -3.03 -11.31
C LYS A 63 -9.55 -1.50 -11.33
N SER A 64 -9.03 -0.85 -12.35
CA SER A 64 -9.10 0.60 -12.45
C SER A 64 -10.54 1.11 -12.56
N LYS A 65 -11.46 0.29 -13.06
CA LYS A 65 -12.89 0.63 -13.13
C LYS A 65 -13.51 0.80 -11.74
N VAL A 66 -13.00 0.09 -10.74
CA VAL A 66 -13.44 0.24 -9.34
C VAL A 66 -12.54 1.19 -8.56
N GLY A 67 -11.53 1.76 -9.20
CA GLY A 67 -10.69 2.79 -8.61
C GLY A 67 -9.63 2.30 -7.64
N LEU A 68 -9.35 0.98 -7.60
CA LEU A 68 -8.40 0.40 -6.65
C LEU A 68 -7.13 -0.12 -7.30
N GLY A 69 -7.26 -0.87 -8.39
CA GLY A 69 -6.17 -1.72 -8.88
C GLY A 69 -4.95 -0.98 -9.37
N LEU A 70 -5.14 0.06 -10.16
CA LEU A 70 -4.02 0.74 -10.81
C LEU A 70 -3.17 1.50 -9.80
N GLY A 71 -3.82 2.25 -8.90
CA GLY A 71 -3.10 3.01 -7.87
C GLY A 71 -2.31 2.11 -6.94
N LEU A 72 -2.90 1.00 -6.48
CA LEU A 72 -2.22 0.04 -5.62
C LEU A 72 -1.03 -0.61 -6.34
N PHE A 73 -1.22 -1.01 -7.59
CA PHE A 73 -0.16 -1.61 -8.39
C PHE A 73 1.01 -0.65 -8.59
N ILE A 74 0.72 0.59 -8.98
CA ILE A 74 1.75 1.61 -9.20
C ILE A 74 2.48 1.90 -7.89
N GLY A 75 1.75 2.12 -6.81
CA GLY A 75 2.35 2.41 -5.51
C GLY A 75 3.27 1.30 -5.03
N LYS A 76 2.80 0.05 -5.10
CA LYS A 76 3.60 -1.10 -4.70
C LYS A 76 4.85 -1.24 -5.57
N THR A 77 4.71 -1.12 -6.89
CA THR A 77 5.82 -1.25 -7.82
C THR A 77 6.89 -0.17 -7.58
N LEU A 78 6.48 1.07 -7.41
CA LEU A 78 7.41 2.18 -7.17
C LEU A 78 8.18 2.00 -5.86
N LEU A 79 7.49 1.58 -4.80
CA LEU A 79 8.15 1.37 -3.51
C LEU A 79 9.08 0.16 -3.54
N GLU A 80 8.67 -0.93 -4.18
CA GLU A 80 9.51 -2.12 -4.30
C GLU A 80 10.75 -1.87 -5.15
N LYS A 81 10.66 -1.00 -6.15
CA LYS A 81 11.84 -0.58 -6.91
C LYS A 81 12.82 0.22 -6.08
N ASN A 82 12.37 0.81 -4.98
CA ASN A 82 13.20 1.51 -4.02
C ASN A 82 13.45 0.68 -2.77
N PHE A 83 13.49 -0.64 -2.92
CA PHE A 83 13.89 -1.63 -1.91
C PHE A 83 12.91 -1.79 -0.75
N ALA A 84 11.71 -1.27 -0.85
CA ALA A 84 10.69 -1.47 0.17
C ALA A 84 10.06 -2.85 0.07
N LEU A 85 9.66 -3.39 1.21
CA LEU A 85 8.77 -4.53 1.29
C LEU A 85 7.38 -3.99 1.55
N VAL A 86 6.42 -4.30 0.69
CA VAL A 86 5.06 -3.75 0.76
C VAL A 86 4.06 -4.88 0.98
N LYS A 87 3.25 -4.77 2.04
CA LYS A 87 2.17 -5.71 2.33
C LYS A 87 0.85 -4.96 2.45
N CYS A 88 -0.14 -5.43 1.70
CA CYS A 88 -1.51 -4.90 1.75
C CYS A 88 -2.40 -5.93 2.40
N LYS A 89 -3.17 -5.51 3.40
CA LYS A 89 -4.09 -6.38 4.13
C LYS A 89 -5.27 -5.56 4.66
N ASN A 90 -6.23 -6.23 5.26
CA ASN A 90 -7.31 -5.54 5.95
C ASN A 90 -6.96 -5.41 7.43
N SER A 91 -7.21 -4.22 7.98
CA SER A 91 -6.95 -3.93 9.37
C SER A 91 -7.90 -4.74 10.26
N LYS A 92 -7.36 -5.34 11.32
CA LYS A 92 -8.17 -6.07 12.29
C LYS A 92 -8.85 -5.14 13.31
N THR A 93 -8.28 -3.96 13.52
CA THR A 93 -8.73 -3.05 14.56
C THR A 93 -9.57 -1.89 14.04
N ARG A 94 -9.39 -1.49 12.77
CA ARG A 94 -10.02 -0.30 12.20
C ARG A 94 -11.01 -0.59 11.08
N SER A 95 -11.24 -1.85 10.76
CA SER A 95 -12.15 -2.36 9.72
C SER A 95 -11.81 -1.98 8.27
N GLY A 96 -10.84 -1.12 8.05
CA GLY A 96 -10.45 -0.70 6.71
C GLY A 96 -9.22 -1.42 6.18
N ALA A 97 -8.60 -0.83 5.16
CA ALA A 97 -7.38 -1.34 4.57
C ALA A 97 -6.15 -0.95 5.38
N GLU A 98 -5.11 -1.77 5.31
CA GLU A 98 -3.83 -1.50 5.95
C GLU A 98 -2.72 -1.80 4.97
N VAL A 99 -1.78 -0.85 4.81
CA VAL A 99 -0.58 -1.04 4.01
C VAL A 99 0.62 -0.89 4.93
N VAL A 100 1.50 -1.90 4.92
CA VAL A 100 2.75 -1.88 5.68
C VAL A 100 3.89 -1.78 4.69
N ILE A 101 4.70 -0.73 4.83
CA ILE A 101 5.83 -0.45 3.95
C ILE A 101 7.08 -0.44 4.82
N LYS A 102 8.02 -1.34 4.51
CA LYS A 102 9.20 -1.54 5.36
C LYS A 102 10.48 -1.50 4.54
N TRP A 103 11.48 -0.81 5.07
CA TRP A 103 12.83 -0.77 4.51
C TRP A 103 13.85 -1.21 5.54
N LYS A 104 14.93 -1.79 5.03
CA LYS A 104 16.18 -1.83 5.79
C LYS A 104 16.82 -0.45 5.70
N ASN A 105 17.26 0.10 6.83
CA ASN A 105 17.82 1.45 6.86
C ASN A 105 19.00 1.62 5.91
N LYS A 106 19.84 0.59 5.78
CA LYS A 106 20.96 0.62 4.84
C LYS A 106 20.55 0.86 3.39
N ASP A 107 19.35 0.38 3.02
CA ASP A 107 18.82 0.56 1.67
C ASP A 107 18.29 1.98 1.47
N LEU A 108 17.75 2.60 2.52
CA LEU A 108 17.29 3.98 2.46
C LEU A 108 18.43 4.96 2.18
N PHE A 109 19.62 4.71 2.69
CA PHE A 109 20.76 5.56 2.43
C PHE A 109 21.25 5.52 0.99
N ASN A 110 20.82 4.55 0.20
CA ASN A 110 21.23 4.36 -1.19
C ASN A 110 20.17 4.81 -2.20
N ILE A 111 19.11 5.43 -1.73
CA ILE A 111 18.05 5.91 -2.61
C ILE A 111 18.31 7.33 -3.11
#